data_150da8848f4a0c7fa0c3fd8f07d921b1
#
_entry.id   150da8848f4a0c7fa0c3fd8f07d921b1
#
_cell.length_a   1.000
_cell.length_b   1.000
_cell.length_c   1.000
_cell.angle_alpha   90.00
_cell.angle_beta   90.00
_cell.angle_gamma   90.00
#
_symmetry.space_group_name_H-M   'P 1'
#
loop_
_entity.id
_entity.type
_entity.pdbx_description
1 polymer ?
#
loop_
_entity_poly.entity_id
_entity_poly.type
_entity_poly.pdbx_seq_one_letter_code
_entity_poly.pdbx_strand_id
1 'polypeptide(L)' 'MFNKDIEKLNFIVENISNIEEIIKRHDGIVNALKDKVEARPAILMAFLQIGETLNKLQNTYET' A
#
# COMPACT_ATOMS: atom_id res chain seq x y z
N MET A 1 21.79 2.86 -4.60
CA MET A 1 20.47 2.26 -4.83
C MET A 1 20.14 2.29 -6.32
N PHE A 2 19.66 1.20 -6.86
CA PHE A 2 19.34 1.11 -8.28
C PHE A 2 17.98 1.73 -8.58
N ASN A 3 17.78 2.16 -9.82
CA ASN A 3 16.53 2.79 -10.24
C ASN A 3 15.28 1.93 -9.96
N LYS A 4 15.39 0.62 -10.12
CA LYS A 4 14.30 -0.30 -9.86
C LYS A 4 13.87 -0.29 -8.39
N ASP A 5 14.81 -0.14 -7.47
CA ASP A 5 14.52 -0.06 -6.05
C ASP A 5 13.82 1.25 -5.71
N ILE A 6 14.25 2.35 -6.34
CA ILE A 6 13.60 3.65 -6.18
C ILE A 6 12.15 3.59 -6.69
N GLU A 7 11.91 2.95 -7.82
CA GLU A 7 10.57 2.78 -8.37
C GLU A 7 9.68 1.98 -7.42
N LYS A 8 10.21 0.90 -6.83
CA LYS A 8 9.46 0.09 -5.86
C LYS A 8 9.12 0.88 -4.61
N LEU A 9 10.06 1.67 -4.10
CA LEU A 9 9.82 2.52 -2.94
C LEU A 9 8.77 3.60 -3.24
N ASN A 10 8.83 4.20 -4.43
CA ASN A 10 7.82 5.16 -4.86
C ASN A 10 6.43 4.51 -4.95
N PHE A 11 6.35 3.30 -5.46
CA PHE A 11 5.11 2.55 -5.52
C PHE A 11 4.51 2.33 -4.14
N ILE A 12 5.34 1.97 -3.17
CA ILE A 12 4.91 1.79 -1.78
C ILE A 12 4.38 3.11 -1.22
N VAL A 13 5.10 4.21 -1.42
CA VAL A 13 4.69 5.52 -0.95
C VAL A 13 3.35 5.93 -1.55
N GLU A 14 3.15 5.70 -2.84
CA GLU A 14 1.89 6.00 -3.51
C GLU A 14 0.74 5.19 -2.92
N ASN A 15 0.96 3.90 -2.63
CA ASN A 15 -0.07 3.07 -2.01
C ASN A 15 -0.43 3.56 -0.61
N ILE A 16 0.56 3.95 0.18
CA ILE A 16 0.34 4.51 1.52
C ILE A 16 -0.48 5.80 1.42
N SER A 17 -0.13 6.66 0.48
CA SER A 17 -0.84 7.93 0.25
C SER A 17 -2.30 7.67 -0.13
N ASN A 18 -2.55 6.69 -0.99
CA ASN A 18 -3.91 6.30 -1.38
C ASN A 18 -4.72 5.79 -0.19
N ILE A 19 -4.11 4.99 0.67
CA ILE A 19 -4.75 4.49 1.88
C ILE A 19 -5.13 5.67 2.80
N GLU A 20 -4.22 6.60 3.00
CA GLU A 20 -4.49 7.78 3.82
C GLU A 20 -5.66 8.59 3.28
N GLU A 21 -5.73 8.75 1.98
CA GLU A 21 -6.81 9.49 1.34
C GLU A 21 -8.16 8.80 1.54
N ILE A 22 -8.19 7.48 1.40
CA ILE A 22 -9.41 6.69 1.64
C ILE A 22 -9.86 6.85 3.09
N ILE A 23 -8.92 6.78 4.03
CA ILE A 23 -9.22 6.94 5.45
C ILE A 23 -9.80 8.32 5.73
N LYS A 24 -9.24 9.37 5.13
CA LYS A 24 -9.74 10.73 5.30
C LYS A 24 -11.16 10.91 4.77
N ARG A 25 -11.46 10.30 3.63
CA ARG A 25 -12.80 10.38 3.03
C ARG A 25 -13.86 9.73 3.92
N HIS A 26 -13.47 8.75 4.72
CA HIS A 26 -14.38 7.99 5.56
C HIS A 26 -14.34 8.41 7.04
N ASP A 27 -13.67 9.53 7.35
CA ASP A 27 -13.54 10.03 8.72
C ASP A 27 -12.86 9.05 9.67
N GLY A 28 -11.87 8.32 9.17
CA GLY A 28 -11.04 7.44 9.99
C GLY A 28 -11.01 6.01 9.51
N ILE A 29 -10.05 5.24 10.03
CA ILE A 29 -9.78 3.87 9.58
C ILE A 29 -10.96 2.93 9.86
N VAL A 30 -11.64 3.09 11.01
CA VAL A 30 -12.76 2.23 11.37
C VAL A 30 -13.91 2.39 10.36
N ASN A 31 -14.24 3.63 10.02
CA ASN A 31 -15.30 3.90 9.04
C ASN A 31 -14.90 3.42 7.65
N ALA A 32 -13.64 3.57 7.27
CA ALA A 32 -13.14 3.06 6.00
C ALA A 32 -13.28 1.54 5.91
N LEU A 33 -12.93 0.83 6.99
CA LEU A 33 -13.02 -0.63 7.01
C LEU A 33 -14.46 -1.14 7.06
N LYS A 34 -15.41 -0.30 7.51
CA LYS A 34 -16.84 -0.64 7.47
C LYS A 34 -17.42 -0.61 6.07
N ASP A 35 -16.79 0.14 5.17
CA ASP A 35 -17.19 0.16 3.76
C ASP A 35 -16.70 -1.10 3.07
N LYS A 36 -17.50 -2.14 3.10
CA LYS A 36 -17.15 -3.46 2.58
C LYS A 36 -17.10 -3.51 1.06
N VAL A 37 -17.69 -2.52 0.39
CA VAL A 37 -17.82 -2.54 -1.07
C VAL A 37 -16.64 -1.87 -1.76
N GLU A 38 -16.22 -0.70 -1.29
CA GLU A 38 -15.20 0.09 -1.96
C GLU A 38 -13.93 0.29 -1.15
N ALA A 39 -14.03 0.83 0.05
CA ALA A 39 -12.84 1.22 0.81
C ALA A 39 -12.09 0.02 1.37
N ARG A 40 -12.81 -0.94 1.95
CA ARG A 40 -12.15 -2.10 2.56
C ARG A 40 -11.39 -2.95 1.55
N PRO A 41 -11.96 -3.33 0.39
CA PRO A 41 -11.20 -4.06 -0.61
C PRO A 41 -10.02 -3.27 -1.15
N ALA A 42 -10.17 -1.95 -1.33
CA ALA A 42 -9.09 -1.11 -1.82
C ALA A 42 -7.92 -1.06 -0.84
N ILE A 43 -8.21 -0.92 0.45
CA ILE A 43 -7.18 -0.91 1.50
C ILE A 43 -6.46 -2.26 1.56
N LEU A 44 -7.20 -3.36 1.55
CA LEU A 44 -6.62 -4.70 1.59
C LEU A 44 -5.75 -4.97 0.37
N MET A 45 -6.19 -4.56 -0.81
CA MET A 45 -5.41 -4.72 -2.04
C MET A 45 -4.11 -3.91 -1.95
N ALA A 46 -4.17 -2.68 -1.43
CA ALA A 46 -2.99 -1.84 -1.28
C ALA A 46 -1.99 -2.48 -0.32
N PHE A 47 -2.44 -3.03 0.81
CA PHE A 47 -1.56 -3.74 1.74
C PHE A 47 -0.92 -4.96 1.10
N LEU A 48 -1.68 -5.71 0.32
CA LEU A 48 -1.15 -6.87 -0.39
C LEU A 48 -0.05 -6.46 -1.37
N GLN A 49 -0.27 -5.42 -2.14
CA GLN A 49 0.71 -4.91 -3.09
C GLN A 49 1.97 -4.40 -2.39
N ILE A 50 1.81 -3.70 -1.28
CA ILE A 50 2.94 -3.23 -0.48
C ILE A 50 3.74 -4.42 0.03
N GLY A 51 3.06 -5.44 0.58
CA GLY A 51 3.71 -6.64 1.08
C GLY A 51 4.50 -7.38 0.01
N GLU A 52 3.92 -7.55 -1.18
CA GLU A 52 4.61 -8.19 -2.30
C GLU A 52 5.84 -7.41 -2.73
N THR A 53 5.73 -6.07 -2.78
CA THR A 53 6.84 -5.21 -3.19
C THR A 53 7.97 -5.26 -2.17
N LEU A 54 7.66 -5.22 -0.88
CA LEU A 54 8.65 -5.36 0.19
C LEU A 54 9.36 -6.71 0.12
N ASN A 55 8.62 -7.77 -0.17
CA ASN A 55 9.20 -9.10 -0.32
C ASN A 55 10.20 -9.15 -1.48
N LYS A 56 9.89 -8.51 -2.58
CA LYS A 56 10.81 -8.42 -3.72
C LYS A 56 12.07 -7.65 -3.38
N LEU A 57 11.97 -6.56 -2.62
CA LEU A 57 13.12 -5.79 -2.16
C LEU A 57 13.99 -6.65 -1.23
N GLN A 58 13.38 -7.36 -0.30
CA GLN A 58 14.07 -8.22 0.64
C GLN A 58 14.84 -9.31 -0.11
N ASN A 59 14.23 -9.96 -1.07
CA ASN A 59 14.86 -11.01 -1.86
C ASN A 59 16.08 -10.47 -2.63
N THR A 60 16.00 -9.23 -3.12
CA THR A 60 17.11 -8.59 -3.80
C THR A 60 18.33 -8.44 -2.89
N TYR A 61 18.13 -8.09 -1.63
CA TYR A 61 19.21 -7.87 -0.68
C TYR A 61 19.71 -9.17 -0.04
N GLU A 62 18.91 -10.20 0.01
CA GLU A 62 19.32 -11.48 0.59
C GLU A 62 20.16 -12.34 -0.36
N THR A 63 20.07 -12.10 -1.64
CA THR A 63 20.85 -12.83 -2.64
C THR A 63 22.12 -12.11 -2.99
#